data_5f45bf302a9a38b33eeb663dc042920d
#
_entry.id   5f45bf302a9a38b33eeb663dc042920d
#
_cell.length_a   1.000
_cell.length_b   1.000
_cell.length_c   1.000
_cell.angle_alpha   90.00
_cell.angle_beta   90.00
_cell.angle_gamma   90.00
#
_symmetry.space_group_name_H-M   'P 1'
#
loop_
_entity.id
_entity.type
_entity.pdbx_description
1 polymer ?
#
loop_
_entity_poly.entity_id
_entity_poly.type
_entity_poly.pdbx_seq_one_letter_code
_entity_poly.pdbx_strand_id
1 'polypeptide(L)'
;PNIGKTFTARAYVKQHRHAVYIDCSQVKTKLKLIRQIAKEFGVGSYGRYSDVYEDLVAYLRTIDTPLVILDEAGDLQYEAFLELKALWNATERCCGWYMMGADGLQEKITRAIEGKKVGYTEMFSRYGDTYSKVTPDDAKEREKFMKAQAAIVAKVNAPSDADINRIVNASKGGLRRVYTEIEKMRRAGA
;
A
#
# COMPACT_ATOMS: atom_id res chain seq x y z
N PRO A 1 5.23 1.96 10.64
CA PRO A 1 5.76 2.76 9.52
C PRO A 1 7.22 2.37 9.18
N ASN A 2 7.69 2.66 7.95
CA ASN A 2 9.09 2.46 7.51
C ASN A 2 9.62 1.00 7.46
N ILE A 3 8.76 0.03 7.18
CA ILE A 3 9.09 -1.40 7.04
C ILE A 3 9.13 -1.88 5.59
N GLY A 4 9.08 -0.99 4.62
CA GLY A 4 9.20 -1.31 3.20
C GLY A 4 7.89 -1.64 2.47
N LYS A 5 6.70 -1.52 3.08
CA LYS A 5 5.40 -1.83 2.42
C LYS A 5 5.29 -1.26 1.00
N THR A 6 5.40 0.06 0.89
CA THR A 6 5.34 0.78 -0.39
C THR A 6 6.38 0.28 -1.40
N PHE A 7 7.62 0.04 -0.94
CA PHE A 7 8.69 -0.48 -1.80
C PHE A 7 8.34 -1.87 -2.33
N THR A 8 7.91 -2.77 -1.45
CA THR A 8 7.54 -4.14 -1.82
C THR A 8 6.34 -4.15 -2.78
N ALA A 9 5.31 -3.34 -2.51
CA ALA A 9 4.15 -3.22 -3.40
C ALA A 9 4.54 -2.75 -4.81
N ARG A 10 5.38 -1.71 -4.90
CA ARG A 10 5.88 -1.21 -6.20
C ARG A 10 6.79 -2.21 -6.90
N ALA A 11 7.61 -2.96 -6.16
CA ALA A 11 8.45 -4.01 -6.73
C ALA A 11 7.59 -5.18 -7.27
N TYR A 12 6.55 -5.56 -6.53
CA TYR A 12 5.59 -6.58 -6.96
C TYR A 12 4.90 -6.21 -8.27
N VAL A 13 4.36 -5.00 -8.36
CA VAL A 13 3.65 -4.52 -9.56
C VAL A 13 4.56 -4.49 -10.80
N LYS A 14 5.84 -4.17 -10.64
CA LYS A 14 6.81 -4.21 -11.76
C LYS A 14 7.02 -5.62 -12.33
N GLN A 15 6.79 -6.66 -11.54
CA GLN A 15 6.99 -8.06 -11.92
C GLN A 15 5.68 -8.74 -12.37
N HIS A 16 4.52 -8.12 -12.11
CA HIS A 16 3.20 -8.71 -12.34
C HIS A 16 2.36 -7.78 -13.22
N ARG A 17 2.23 -8.15 -14.48
CA ARG A 17 1.60 -7.34 -15.54
C ARG A 17 0.18 -6.86 -15.21
N HIS A 18 -0.59 -7.66 -14.50
CA HIS A 18 -1.99 -7.37 -14.16
C HIS A 18 -2.16 -6.85 -12.72
N ALA A 19 -1.09 -6.42 -12.09
CA ALA A 19 -1.14 -5.76 -10.80
C ALA A 19 -0.89 -4.25 -10.94
N VAL A 20 -1.65 -3.43 -10.22
CA VAL A 20 -1.47 -1.98 -10.19
C VAL A 20 -1.29 -1.47 -8.75
N TYR A 21 -0.52 -0.40 -8.61
CA TYR A 21 -0.26 0.27 -7.35
C TYR A 21 -0.89 1.66 -7.34
N ILE A 22 -1.70 1.93 -6.33
CA ILE A 22 -2.39 3.21 -6.14
C ILE A 22 -1.94 3.84 -4.83
N ASP A 23 -1.37 5.04 -4.89
CA ASP A 23 -1.10 5.88 -3.74
C ASP A 23 -2.36 6.69 -3.38
N CYS A 24 -3.10 6.22 -2.40
CA CYS A 24 -4.36 6.83 -1.99
C CYS A 24 -4.19 8.23 -1.39
N SER A 25 -2.99 8.61 -0.95
CA SER A 25 -2.71 9.96 -0.47
C SER A 25 -2.88 11.01 -1.58
N GLN A 26 -2.71 10.62 -2.85
CA GLN A 26 -2.82 11.49 -4.03
C GLN A 26 -4.23 11.48 -4.63
N VAL A 27 -5.03 10.46 -4.36
CA VAL A 27 -6.33 10.21 -5.04
C VAL A 27 -7.48 10.01 -4.06
N LYS A 28 -7.60 10.89 -3.08
CA LYS A 28 -8.50 10.77 -1.92
C LYS A 28 -9.99 10.69 -2.25
N THR A 29 -10.43 11.21 -3.41
CA THR A 29 -11.84 11.27 -3.81
C THR A 29 -12.19 10.13 -4.76
N LYS A 30 -13.48 9.73 -4.80
CA LYS A 30 -13.97 8.66 -5.68
C LYS A 30 -13.58 8.85 -7.15
N LEU A 31 -13.77 10.06 -7.67
CA LEU A 31 -13.47 10.37 -9.07
C LEU A 31 -11.99 10.20 -9.39
N LYS A 32 -11.09 10.74 -8.53
CA LYS A 32 -9.64 10.62 -8.73
C LYS A 32 -9.19 9.17 -8.58
N LEU A 33 -9.76 8.44 -7.61
CA LEU A 33 -9.42 7.05 -7.36
C LEU A 33 -9.74 6.16 -8.55
N ILE A 34 -10.99 6.19 -9.05
CA ILE A 34 -11.40 5.37 -10.19
C ILE A 34 -10.61 5.71 -11.46
N ARG A 35 -10.40 6.99 -11.73
CA ARG A 35 -9.59 7.43 -12.87
C ARG A 35 -8.13 6.97 -12.77
N GLN A 36 -7.56 6.98 -11.57
CA GLN A 36 -6.19 6.50 -11.38
C GLN A 36 -6.10 4.99 -11.58
N ILE A 37 -7.05 4.21 -11.03
CA ILE A 37 -7.09 2.77 -11.25
C ILE A 37 -7.20 2.45 -12.75
N ALA A 38 -8.12 3.10 -13.46
CA ALA A 38 -8.29 2.94 -14.89
C ALA A 38 -6.99 3.27 -15.65
N LYS A 39 -6.37 4.40 -15.33
CA LYS A 39 -5.09 4.82 -15.92
C LYS A 39 -3.97 3.80 -15.73
N GLU A 40 -3.82 3.26 -14.51
CA GLU A 40 -2.77 2.28 -14.23
C GLU A 40 -2.96 0.96 -14.99
N PHE A 41 -4.19 0.58 -15.27
CA PHE A 41 -4.50 -0.57 -16.15
C PHE A 41 -4.46 -0.23 -17.65
N GLY A 42 -4.20 1.03 -18.03
CA GLY A 42 -4.21 1.46 -19.43
C GLY A 42 -5.63 1.58 -20.03
N VAL A 43 -6.65 1.61 -19.19
CA VAL A 43 -8.05 1.86 -19.59
C VAL A 43 -8.28 3.37 -19.75
N GLY A 44 -9.22 3.78 -20.60
CA GLY A 44 -9.60 5.18 -20.77
C GLY A 44 -9.99 5.82 -19.44
N SER A 45 -9.26 6.87 -19.04
CA SER A 45 -9.43 7.51 -17.72
C SER A 45 -10.05 8.91 -17.79
N TYR A 46 -10.44 9.35 -19.00
CA TYR A 46 -11.06 10.64 -19.30
C TYR A 46 -12.51 10.45 -19.78
N GLY A 47 -13.31 11.49 -19.69
CA GLY A 47 -14.72 11.47 -20.08
C GLY A 47 -15.67 11.43 -18.89
N ARG A 48 -16.89 10.96 -19.13
CA ARG A 48 -17.91 10.82 -18.09
C ARG A 48 -17.49 9.77 -17.07
N TYR A 49 -17.82 10.01 -15.82
CA TYR A 49 -17.48 9.09 -14.73
C TYR A 49 -18.06 7.68 -14.95
N SER A 50 -19.33 7.61 -15.40
CA SER A 50 -20.01 6.35 -15.72
C SER A 50 -19.22 5.50 -16.70
N ASP A 51 -18.78 6.12 -17.79
CA ASP A 51 -18.11 5.45 -18.89
C ASP A 51 -16.75 4.88 -18.42
N VAL A 52 -15.98 5.70 -17.69
CA VAL A 52 -14.68 5.25 -17.08
C VAL A 52 -14.89 4.10 -16.11
N TYR A 53 -15.94 4.15 -15.30
CA TYR A 53 -16.26 3.09 -14.34
C TYR A 53 -16.67 1.79 -15.05
N GLU A 54 -17.55 1.87 -16.02
CA GLU A 54 -18.03 0.73 -16.80
C GLU A 54 -16.90 0.07 -17.59
N ASP A 55 -16.07 0.86 -18.26
CA ASP A 55 -14.89 0.38 -19.00
C ASP A 55 -13.89 -0.32 -18.06
N LEU A 56 -13.64 0.26 -16.88
CA LEU A 56 -12.76 -0.34 -15.87
C LEU A 56 -13.31 -1.69 -15.40
N VAL A 57 -14.61 -1.76 -15.07
CA VAL A 57 -15.24 -3.02 -14.62
C VAL A 57 -15.18 -4.07 -15.72
N ALA A 58 -15.51 -3.70 -16.97
CA ALA A 58 -15.44 -4.61 -18.11
C ALA A 58 -14.01 -5.14 -18.29
N TYR A 59 -13.01 -4.27 -18.25
CA TYR A 59 -11.60 -4.65 -18.36
C TYR A 59 -11.15 -5.60 -17.25
N LEU A 60 -11.44 -5.28 -15.98
CA LEU A 60 -11.07 -6.12 -14.83
C LEU A 60 -11.71 -7.52 -14.86
N ARG A 61 -12.86 -7.66 -15.53
CA ARG A 61 -13.52 -8.96 -15.70
C ARG A 61 -12.93 -9.80 -16.84
N THR A 62 -12.18 -9.20 -17.74
CA THR A 62 -11.65 -9.87 -18.95
C THR A 62 -10.19 -10.29 -18.81
N ILE A 63 -9.40 -9.57 -18.01
CA ILE A 63 -7.99 -9.92 -17.80
C ILE A 63 -7.82 -11.01 -16.75
N ASP A 64 -6.75 -11.78 -16.87
CA ASP A 64 -6.45 -12.84 -15.92
C ASP A 64 -5.83 -12.28 -14.63
N THR A 65 -6.42 -12.68 -13.49
CA THR A 65 -5.93 -12.40 -12.14
C THR A 65 -5.50 -10.95 -11.86
N PRO A 66 -6.35 -9.93 -12.16
CA PRO A 66 -6.00 -8.54 -11.83
C PRO A 66 -5.87 -8.33 -10.32
N LEU A 67 -4.93 -7.48 -9.92
CA LEU A 67 -4.71 -7.09 -8.52
C LEU A 67 -4.59 -5.58 -8.39
N VAL A 68 -5.37 -4.99 -7.50
CA VAL A 68 -5.26 -3.58 -7.12
C VAL A 68 -4.66 -3.46 -5.72
N ILE A 69 -3.51 -2.83 -5.60
CA ILE A 69 -2.85 -2.54 -4.32
C ILE A 69 -3.10 -1.08 -3.97
N LEU A 70 -3.81 -0.85 -2.87
CA LEU A 70 -4.16 0.47 -2.34
C LEU A 70 -3.23 0.80 -1.16
N ASP A 71 -2.26 1.69 -1.36
CA ASP A 71 -1.36 2.15 -0.30
C ASP A 71 -1.88 3.44 0.32
N GLU A 72 -1.58 3.67 1.61
CA GLU A 72 -2.09 4.77 2.43
C GLU A 72 -3.63 4.91 2.33
N ALA A 73 -4.32 3.77 2.34
CA ALA A 73 -5.78 3.71 2.16
C ALA A 73 -6.57 4.46 3.23
N GLY A 74 -5.97 4.73 4.40
CA GLY A 74 -6.54 5.59 5.44
C GLY A 74 -6.84 7.03 4.97
N ASP A 75 -6.18 7.49 3.91
CA ASP A 75 -6.36 8.83 3.36
C ASP A 75 -7.61 9.00 2.48
N LEU A 76 -8.22 7.90 2.05
CA LEU A 76 -9.41 7.94 1.21
C LEU A 76 -10.60 8.60 1.91
N GLN A 77 -11.35 9.43 1.20
CA GLN A 77 -12.60 10.00 1.68
C GLN A 77 -13.72 8.94 1.71
N TYR A 78 -14.81 9.24 2.41
CA TYR A 78 -15.91 8.30 2.61
C TYR A 78 -16.51 7.80 1.30
N GLU A 79 -16.80 8.71 0.37
CA GLU A 79 -17.34 8.33 -0.94
C GLU A 79 -16.41 7.42 -1.74
N ALA A 80 -15.10 7.60 -1.57
CA ALA A 80 -14.12 6.71 -2.21
C ALA A 80 -14.13 5.30 -1.61
N PHE A 81 -14.35 5.16 -0.30
CA PHE A 81 -14.57 3.85 0.33
C PHE A 81 -15.85 3.18 -0.15
N LEU A 82 -16.94 3.92 -0.30
CA LEU A 82 -18.19 3.37 -0.86
C LEU A 82 -18.02 2.93 -2.31
N GLU A 83 -17.26 3.69 -3.07
CA GLU A 83 -16.97 3.36 -4.47
C GLU A 83 -16.09 2.12 -4.60
N LEU A 84 -15.10 1.94 -3.71
CA LEU A 84 -14.32 0.70 -3.64
C LEU A 84 -15.21 -0.52 -3.33
N LYS A 85 -16.20 -0.36 -2.44
CA LYS A 85 -17.18 -1.41 -2.17
C LYS A 85 -17.99 -1.77 -3.43
N ALA A 86 -18.45 -0.76 -4.17
CA ALA A 86 -19.18 -0.97 -5.41
C ALA A 86 -18.32 -1.67 -6.47
N LEU A 87 -17.08 -1.21 -6.63
CA LEU A 87 -16.14 -1.80 -7.59
C LEU A 87 -15.75 -3.23 -7.21
N TRP A 88 -15.54 -3.50 -5.92
CA TRP A 88 -15.32 -4.85 -5.41
C TRP A 88 -16.49 -5.77 -5.75
N ASN A 89 -17.73 -5.35 -5.48
CA ASN A 89 -18.94 -6.12 -5.83
C ASN A 89 -19.04 -6.38 -7.33
N ALA A 90 -18.73 -5.37 -8.15
CA ALA A 90 -18.76 -5.49 -9.59
C ALA A 90 -17.67 -6.43 -10.15
N THR A 91 -16.59 -6.65 -9.42
CA THR A 91 -15.44 -7.49 -9.81
C THR A 91 -15.23 -8.67 -8.88
N GLU A 92 -16.28 -9.10 -8.16
CA GLU A 92 -16.21 -10.23 -7.23
C GLU A 92 -15.70 -11.49 -7.94
N ARG A 93 -14.72 -12.16 -7.32
CA ARG A 93 -14.03 -13.35 -7.84
C ARG A 93 -13.20 -13.14 -9.11
N CYS A 94 -13.18 -11.94 -9.67
CA CYS A 94 -12.38 -11.61 -10.85
C CYS A 94 -11.13 -10.80 -10.52
N CYS A 95 -11.17 -9.95 -9.48
CA CYS A 95 -10.09 -9.04 -9.12
C CYS A 95 -9.67 -9.20 -7.66
N GLY A 96 -8.37 -9.29 -7.43
CA GLY A 96 -7.78 -9.21 -6.09
C GLY A 96 -7.68 -7.74 -5.62
N TRP A 97 -8.01 -7.51 -4.35
CA TRP A 97 -7.95 -6.19 -3.72
C TRP A 97 -7.09 -6.26 -2.48
N TYR A 98 -6.01 -5.50 -2.44
CA TYR A 98 -5.11 -5.44 -1.29
C TYR A 98 -5.02 -4.02 -0.75
N MET A 99 -5.47 -3.82 0.49
CA MET A 99 -5.46 -2.51 1.16
C MET A 99 -4.38 -2.49 2.22
N MET A 100 -3.53 -1.47 2.20
CA MET A 100 -2.50 -1.27 3.20
C MET A 100 -2.42 0.19 3.65
N GLY A 101 -1.90 0.39 4.85
CA GLY A 101 -1.74 1.70 5.47
C GLY A 101 -0.96 1.59 6.78
N ALA A 102 -0.86 2.68 7.49
CA ALA A 102 -0.38 2.73 8.87
C ALA A 102 -1.54 2.45 9.86
N ASP A 103 -1.27 2.53 11.15
CA ASP A 103 -2.25 2.28 12.22
C ASP A 103 -3.52 3.13 12.08
N GLY A 104 -3.42 4.33 11.50
CA GLY A 104 -4.56 5.21 11.22
C GLY A 104 -5.62 4.63 10.27
N LEU A 105 -5.27 3.66 9.40
CA LEU A 105 -6.26 2.95 8.59
C LEU A 105 -7.16 2.08 9.46
N GLN A 106 -6.55 1.29 10.34
CA GLN A 106 -7.29 0.45 11.30
C GLN A 106 -8.19 1.30 12.19
N GLU A 107 -7.63 2.35 12.82
CA GLU A 107 -8.41 3.26 13.67
C GLU A 107 -9.59 3.89 12.93
N LYS A 108 -9.39 4.34 11.70
CA LYS A 108 -10.44 4.94 10.88
C LYS A 108 -11.58 3.97 10.61
N ILE A 109 -11.28 2.74 10.22
CA ILE A 109 -12.29 1.72 9.94
C ILE A 109 -13.01 1.33 11.24
N THR A 110 -12.28 1.07 12.32
CA THR A 110 -12.86 0.71 13.62
C THR A 110 -13.82 1.79 14.13
N ARG A 111 -13.39 3.06 14.18
CA ARG A 111 -14.26 4.19 14.59
C ARG A 111 -15.50 4.34 13.70
N ALA A 112 -15.36 4.09 12.39
CA ALA A 112 -16.49 4.18 11.48
C ALA A 112 -17.51 3.04 11.70
N ILE A 113 -17.05 1.83 12.01
CA ILE A 113 -17.89 0.68 12.36
C ILE A 113 -18.60 0.91 13.70
N GLU A 114 -17.86 1.31 14.74
CA GLU A 114 -18.42 1.65 16.07
C GLU A 114 -19.45 2.76 15.97
N GLY A 115 -19.19 3.78 15.15
CA GLY A 115 -20.12 4.86 14.83
C GLY A 115 -21.27 4.45 13.89
N LYS A 116 -21.40 3.17 13.54
CA LYS A 116 -22.43 2.62 12.62
C LYS A 116 -22.47 3.35 11.26
N LYS A 117 -21.32 3.82 10.77
CA LYS A 117 -21.25 4.52 9.49
C LYS A 117 -21.49 3.52 8.36
N VAL A 118 -22.50 3.82 7.53
CA VAL A 118 -22.97 2.92 6.46
C VAL A 118 -21.83 2.50 5.54
N GLY A 119 -21.78 1.23 5.19
CA GLY A 119 -20.85 0.67 4.22
C GLY A 119 -19.49 0.23 4.76
N TYR A 120 -19.09 0.67 5.97
CA TYR A 120 -17.78 0.27 6.52
C TYR A 120 -17.74 -1.19 6.99
N THR A 121 -18.79 -1.67 7.63
CA THR A 121 -18.88 -3.08 8.06
C THR A 121 -18.85 -4.01 6.86
N GLU A 122 -19.65 -3.72 5.83
CA GLU A 122 -19.69 -4.55 4.63
C GLU A 122 -18.37 -4.50 3.85
N MET A 123 -17.73 -3.33 3.79
CA MET A 123 -16.43 -3.21 3.14
C MET A 123 -15.37 -3.98 3.92
N PHE A 124 -15.33 -3.85 5.24
CA PHE A 124 -14.36 -4.57 6.08
C PHE A 124 -14.50 -6.08 5.94
N SER A 125 -15.74 -6.60 5.91
CA SER A 125 -16.02 -8.01 5.65
C SER A 125 -15.45 -8.52 4.31
N ARG A 126 -15.49 -7.69 3.26
CA ARG A 126 -14.90 -8.05 1.96
C ARG A 126 -13.39 -8.15 1.97
N TYR A 127 -12.72 -7.48 2.89
CA TYR A 127 -11.29 -7.58 3.12
C TYR A 127 -10.92 -8.65 4.17
N GLY A 128 -11.88 -9.52 4.55
CA GLY A 128 -11.66 -10.69 5.40
C GLY A 128 -11.76 -10.43 6.91
N ASP A 129 -12.35 -9.33 7.34
CA ASP A 129 -12.60 -8.95 8.75
C ASP A 129 -11.35 -8.93 9.65
N THR A 130 -10.18 -8.88 9.06
CA THR A 130 -8.90 -8.97 9.79
C THR A 130 -7.89 -7.92 9.34
N TYR A 131 -7.00 -7.57 10.27
CA TYR A 131 -5.82 -6.76 9.99
C TYR A 131 -4.57 -7.61 10.18
N SER A 132 -3.77 -7.72 9.12
CA SER A 132 -2.48 -8.37 9.20
C SER A 132 -1.39 -7.35 9.56
N LYS A 133 -0.78 -7.50 10.71
CA LYS A 133 0.39 -6.70 11.09
C LYS A 133 1.66 -7.35 10.55
N VAL A 134 2.49 -6.56 9.89
CA VAL A 134 3.78 -7.02 9.37
C VAL A 134 4.85 -7.06 10.47
N THR A 135 4.68 -6.26 11.53
CA THR A 135 5.62 -6.20 12.65
C THR A 135 5.05 -6.90 13.88
N PRO A 136 5.90 -7.54 14.71
CA PRO A 136 5.47 -8.10 15.99
C PRO A 136 4.79 -7.06 16.89
N ASP A 137 3.86 -7.51 17.73
CA ASP A 137 3.16 -6.64 18.69
C ASP A 137 4.02 -6.31 19.91
N ASP A 138 4.84 -7.26 20.39
CA ASP A 138 5.77 -7.01 21.48
C ASP A 138 6.84 -6.00 21.09
N ALA A 139 7.14 -5.07 22.01
CA ALA A 139 8.07 -3.97 21.73
C ALA A 139 9.51 -4.44 21.51
N LYS A 140 9.97 -5.45 22.26
CA LYS A 140 11.34 -5.98 22.13
C LYS A 140 11.51 -6.82 20.88
N GLU A 141 10.52 -7.65 20.58
CA GLU A 141 10.50 -8.44 19.34
C GLU A 141 10.41 -7.54 18.10
N ARG A 142 9.59 -6.49 18.17
CA ARG A 142 9.49 -5.48 17.11
C ARG A 142 10.82 -4.74 16.88
N GLU A 143 11.51 -4.35 17.94
CA GLU A 143 12.83 -3.73 17.83
C GLU A 143 13.85 -4.69 17.19
N LYS A 144 13.87 -5.94 17.62
CA LYS A 144 14.73 -7.00 17.05
C LYS A 144 14.42 -7.21 15.57
N PHE A 145 13.15 -7.34 15.22
CA PHE A 145 12.70 -7.48 13.85
C PHE A 145 13.14 -6.28 12.97
N MET A 146 12.92 -5.05 13.44
CA MET A 146 13.29 -3.84 12.71
C MET A 146 14.81 -3.72 12.50
N LYS A 147 15.61 -4.05 13.51
CA LYS A 147 17.07 -4.07 13.40
C LYS A 147 17.54 -5.14 12.40
N ALA A 148 16.95 -6.32 12.43
CA ALA A 148 17.27 -7.40 11.48
C ALA A 148 16.98 -6.98 10.03
N GLN A 149 15.80 -6.39 9.77
CA GLN A 149 15.45 -5.86 8.45
C GLN A 149 16.41 -4.75 8.01
N ALA A 150 16.75 -3.82 8.90
CA ALA A 150 17.70 -2.76 8.63
C ALA A 150 19.10 -3.31 8.28
N ALA A 151 19.55 -4.36 8.97
CA ALA A 151 20.83 -5.01 8.69
C ALA A 151 20.86 -5.68 7.31
N ILE A 152 19.77 -6.37 6.93
CA ILE A 152 19.65 -6.98 5.59
C ILE A 152 19.76 -5.90 4.51
N VAL A 153 18.97 -4.82 4.63
CA VAL A 153 18.98 -3.74 3.63
C VAL A 153 20.33 -3.04 3.60
N ALA A 154 20.96 -2.80 4.76
CA ALA A 154 22.28 -2.18 4.81
C ALA A 154 23.34 -3.05 4.13
N LYS A 155 23.39 -4.36 4.41
CA LYS A 155 24.34 -5.30 3.78
C LYS A 155 24.29 -5.31 2.26
N VAL A 156 23.10 -5.18 1.69
CA VAL A 156 22.92 -5.23 0.24
C VAL A 156 23.25 -3.89 -0.45
N ASN A 157 23.08 -2.77 0.25
CA ASN A 157 23.11 -1.45 -0.37
C ASN A 157 24.29 -0.57 0.06
N ALA A 158 24.94 -0.87 1.17
CA ALA A 158 26.07 -0.08 1.68
C ALA A 158 27.36 -0.39 0.88
N PRO A 159 28.35 0.54 0.85
CA PRO A 159 29.69 0.27 0.37
C PRO A 159 30.31 -0.94 1.12
N SER A 160 31.26 -1.62 0.46
CA SER A 160 31.86 -2.86 0.98
C SER A 160 32.64 -2.69 2.29
N ASP A 161 33.15 -1.50 2.54
CA ASP A 161 33.91 -1.09 3.74
C ASP A 161 33.03 -0.48 4.84
N ALA A 162 31.70 -0.39 4.61
CA ALA A 162 30.79 0.25 5.55
C ALA A 162 30.57 -0.58 6.82
N ASP A 163 30.59 0.10 7.98
CA ASP A 163 30.16 -0.49 9.24
C ASP A 163 28.63 -0.62 9.29
N ILE A 164 28.16 -1.84 9.03
CA ILE A 164 26.74 -2.17 9.03
C ILE A 164 26.08 -1.92 10.39
N ASN A 165 26.78 -2.21 11.49
CA ASN A 165 26.23 -1.99 12.84
C ASN A 165 26.02 -0.51 13.13
N ARG A 166 26.94 0.35 12.67
CA ARG A 166 26.80 1.80 12.77
C ARG A 166 25.57 2.29 12.00
N ILE A 167 25.34 1.81 10.76
CA ILE A 167 24.17 2.16 9.96
C ILE A 167 22.88 1.72 10.67
N VAL A 168 22.82 0.48 11.17
CA VAL A 168 21.64 -0.07 11.85
C VAL A 168 21.31 0.73 13.11
N ASN A 169 22.29 1.05 13.92
CA ASN A 169 22.11 1.83 15.14
C ASN A 169 21.63 3.27 14.83
N ALA A 170 22.27 3.94 13.88
CA ALA A 170 21.90 5.30 13.46
C ALA A 170 20.48 5.34 12.86
N SER A 171 20.08 4.30 12.14
CA SER A 171 18.74 4.21 11.51
C SER A 171 17.63 3.94 12.51
N LYS A 172 17.94 3.48 13.74
CA LYS A 172 16.95 3.01 14.72
C LYS A 172 15.98 1.97 14.13
N GLY A 173 16.46 1.13 13.22
CA GLY A 173 15.68 0.10 12.54
C GLY A 173 14.75 0.61 11.41
N GLY A 174 14.68 1.89 11.14
CA GLY A 174 13.83 2.45 10.08
C GLY A 174 14.46 2.36 8.70
N LEU A 175 13.90 1.59 7.75
CA LEU A 175 14.51 1.35 6.43
C LEU A 175 14.78 2.63 5.63
N ARG A 176 13.91 3.63 5.70
CA ARG A 176 14.15 4.94 5.05
C ARG A 176 15.41 5.62 5.58
N ARG A 177 15.66 5.50 6.89
CA ARG A 177 16.87 6.05 7.52
C ARG A 177 18.13 5.26 7.14
N VAL A 178 18.03 3.94 6.93
CA VAL A 178 19.13 3.13 6.42
C VAL A 178 19.64 3.71 5.10
N TYR A 179 18.75 3.99 4.16
CA TYR A 179 19.14 4.62 2.88
C TYR A 179 19.75 6.00 3.07
N THR A 180 19.20 6.81 3.99
CA THR A 180 19.78 8.12 4.30
C THR A 180 21.20 8.02 4.85
N GLU A 181 21.47 7.07 5.72
CA GLU A 181 22.83 6.87 6.26
C GLU A 181 23.80 6.35 5.20
N ILE A 182 23.37 5.44 4.33
CA ILE A 182 24.17 4.97 3.18
C ILE A 182 24.51 6.13 2.24
N GLU A 183 23.55 6.98 1.88
CA GLU A 183 23.77 8.14 1.02
C GLU A 183 24.75 9.16 1.64
N LYS A 184 24.68 9.38 2.96
CA LYS A 184 25.65 10.23 3.67
C LYS A 184 27.08 9.67 3.55
N MET A 185 27.24 8.33 3.71
CA MET A 185 28.55 7.70 3.56
C MET A 185 29.09 7.81 2.14
N ARG A 186 28.26 7.58 1.13
CA ARG A 186 28.66 7.75 -0.28
C ARG A 186 29.15 9.15 -0.59
N ARG A 187 28.47 10.17 -0.04
CA ARG A 187 28.85 11.59 -0.23
C ARG A 187 30.09 11.98 0.55
N ALA A 188 30.39 11.33 1.66
CA ALA A 188 31.58 11.61 2.48
C ALA A 188 32.84 10.93 1.95
N GLY A 189 32.70 9.89 1.15
CA GLY A 189 33.81 9.17 0.49
C GLY A 189 34.07 9.55 -0.97
N ALA A 190 33.27 10.49 -1.52
CA ALA A 190 33.46 11.10 -2.84
C ALA A 190 34.14 12.48 -2.69
#